data_a2b27640485b8a93bf16d43ac3fe9bdf
#
_entry.id   a2b27640485b8a93bf16d43ac3fe9bdf
#
_cell.length_a   1.000
_cell.length_b   1.000
_cell.length_c   1.000
_cell.angle_alpha   90.00
_cell.angle_beta   90.00
_cell.angle_gamma   90.00
#
_symmetry.space_group_name_H-M   'P 1'
#
loop_
_entity.id
_entity.type
_entity.pdbx_description
1 polymer ?
#
loop_
_entity_poly.entity_id
_entity_poly.type
_entity_poly.pdbx_seq_one_letter_code
_entity_poly.pdbx_strand_id
1 'polypeptide(L)'
;MRILILMMLGTTLAFGETKPADTVERCQSMLTEAVHDRNPDGRKGAAEALSLVRLKDNALEFLGPMLDDHDVEVRIAVVTTLGDFRDSRTLPLLKKALKDPVPEVDLAAAKVLYQLHDPEGVQFLLEVVGKETKASSGYFTNEKRGALRMLHTPTKLFIYIGIQAAGLAPVPGLGFGLSSAQGILSAPDSSARAASLLLIGSSRDPTLADTVGTALSDKEWSVRAAAVHVVATHPFPQFREQLVPLLDDKKGAVRVRTAAAYIRLQSSAKVQPARQGAGIH
;
A
#
# COMPACT_ATOMS: atom_id res chain seq x y z
N MET A 1 69.63 16.08 13.01
CA MET A 1 68.52 16.09 12.04
C MET A 1 67.63 14.90 12.35
N ARG A 2 66.56 15.10 13.18
CA ARG A 2 65.65 14.04 13.64
C ARG A 2 64.38 14.17 12.81
N ILE A 3 64.08 13.14 12.00
CA ILE A 3 62.88 13.03 11.18
C ILE A 3 61.78 12.44 12.07
N LEU A 4 60.75 13.25 12.33
CA LEU A 4 59.53 12.82 13.05
C LEU A 4 58.58 12.20 12.03
N ILE A 5 58.39 10.88 12.08
CA ILE A 5 57.36 10.18 11.29
C ILE A 5 56.04 10.29 12.03
N LEU A 6 55.12 11.08 11.51
CA LEU A 6 53.75 11.21 12.00
C LEU A 6 52.92 10.05 11.46
N MET A 7 52.64 9.04 12.31
CA MET A 7 51.65 7.98 11.98
C MET A 7 50.25 8.59 12.05
N MET A 8 49.63 8.77 10.90
CA MET A 8 48.18 8.99 10.82
C MET A 8 47.47 7.66 11.10
N LEU A 9 46.89 7.53 12.28
CA LEU A 9 45.89 6.50 12.56
C LEU A 9 44.60 6.85 11.81
N GLY A 10 44.38 6.21 10.66
CA GLY A 10 43.11 6.24 9.99
C GLY A 10 42.09 5.42 10.79
N THR A 11 41.22 6.07 11.54
CA THR A 11 40.03 5.44 12.09
C THR A 11 39.06 5.17 10.96
N THR A 12 39.12 3.96 10.40
CA THR A 12 38.02 3.44 9.58
C THR A 12 36.80 3.27 10.48
N LEU A 13 35.84 4.18 10.35
CA LEU A 13 34.49 3.96 10.85
C LEU A 13 33.95 2.72 10.12
N ALA A 14 33.99 1.58 10.77
CA ALA A 14 33.27 0.40 10.32
C ALA A 14 31.78 0.73 10.42
N PHE A 15 31.16 1.07 9.30
CA PHE A 15 29.71 0.97 9.15
C PHE A 15 29.38 -0.50 9.34
N GLY A 16 28.87 -0.84 10.54
CA GLY A 16 28.43 -2.21 10.83
C GLY A 16 27.34 -2.57 9.83
N GLU A 17 27.58 -3.60 9.02
CA GLU A 17 26.56 -4.21 8.17
C GLU A 17 25.41 -4.65 9.08
N THR A 18 24.29 -3.92 9.03
CA THR A 18 23.06 -4.32 9.73
C THR A 18 22.60 -5.65 9.17
N LYS A 19 22.48 -6.65 10.02
CA LYS A 19 22.04 -7.99 9.58
C LYS A 19 20.63 -7.87 9.00
N PRO A 20 20.32 -8.59 7.90
CA PRO A 20 18.99 -8.55 7.27
C PRO A 20 17.83 -8.85 8.23
N ALA A 21 18.05 -9.66 9.26
CA ALA A 21 17.06 -9.95 10.31
C ALA A 21 16.72 -8.72 11.14
N ASP A 22 17.73 -7.95 11.56
CA ASP A 22 17.57 -6.73 12.35
C ASP A 22 16.81 -5.66 11.53
N THR A 23 17.06 -5.60 10.21
CA THR A 23 16.36 -4.69 9.32
C THR A 23 14.88 -5.08 9.16
N VAL A 24 14.53 -6.37 9.11
CA VAL A 24 13.13 -6.82 9.05
C VAL A 24 12.39 -6.46 10.33
N GLU A 25 13.01 -6.69 11.50
CA GLU A 25 12.42 -6.30 12.78
C GLU A 25 12.19 -4.79 12.85
N ARG A 26 13.16 -4.00 12.42
CA ARG A 26 13.01 -2.56 12.29
C ARG A 26 11.84 -2.18 11.37
N CYS A 27 11.71 -2.81 10.21
CA CYS A 27 10.60 -2.57 9.28
C CYS A 27 9.24 -2.91 9.91
N GLN A 28 9.16 -4.00 10.67
CA GLN A 28 7.94 -4.39 11.39
C GLN A 28 7.58 -3.37 12.47
N SER A 29 8.55 -2.90 13.26
CA SER A 29 8.35 -1.83 14.24
C SER A 29 7.84 -0.55 13.58
N MET A 30 8.45 -0.14 12.47
CA MET A 30 8.03 1.04 11.71
C MET A 30 6.59 0.93 11.20
N LEU A 31 6.16 -0.25 10.72
CA LEU A 31 4.76 -0.47 10.32
C LEU A 31 3.82 -0.43 11.53
N THR A 32 4.21 -1.04 12.65
CA THR A 32 3.45 -1.01 13.91
C THR A 32 3.26 0.44 14.39
N GLU A 33 4.29 1.25 14.36
CA GLU A 33 4.21 2.67 14.73
C GLU A 33 3.31 3.45 13.76
N ALA A 34 3.44 3.20 12.46
CA ALA A 34 2.70 3.92 11.44
C ALA A 34 1.19 3.65 11.48
N VAL A 35 0.75 2.41 11.79
CA VAL A 35 -0.68 2.10 11.94
C VAL A 35 -1.29 2.71 13.20
N HIS A 36 -0.48 3.16 14.15
CA HIS A 36 -0.88 3.86 15.38
C HIS A 36 -0.51 5.35 15.38
N ASP A 37 -0.14 5.91 14.22
CA ASP A 37 0.18 7.34 14.12
C ASP A 37 -0.97 8.21 14.64
N ARG A 38 -0.65 9.30 15.33
CA ARG A 38 -1.65 10.25 15.81
C ARG A 38 -2.38 10.96 14.67
N ASN A 39 -1.68 11.18 13.56
CA ASN A 39 -2.23 11.78 12.35
C ASN A 39 -2.99 10.73 11.53
N PRO A 40 -4.28 10.93 11.22
CA PRO A 40 -5.04 10.02 10.35
C PRO A 40 -4.42 9.84 8.97
N ASP A 41 -3.79 10.88 8.39
CA ASP A 41 -3.08 10.75 7.12
C ASP A 41 -1.89 9.78 7.20
N GLY A 42 -1.21 9.73 8.36
CA GLY A 42 -0.15 8.75 8.63
C GLY A 42 -0.70 7.33 8.66
N ARG A 43 -1.80 7.10 9.40
CA ARG A 43 -2.46 5.79 9.47
C ARG A 43 -3.04 5.36 8.12
N LYS A 44 -3.66 6.28 7.37
CA LYS A 44 -4.12 6.03 6.00
C LYS A 44 -2.96 5.60 5.10
N GLY A 45 -1.86 6.34 5.12
CA GLY A 45 -0.66 6.00 4.36
C GLY A 45 -0.04 4.65 4.77
N ALA A 46 -0.16 4.26 6.04
CA ALA A 46 0.24 2.94 6.53
C ALA A 46 -0.66 1.83 5.96
N ALA A 47 -1.98 2.01 6.00
CA ALA A 47 -2.93 1.08 5.40
C ALA A 47 -2.65 0.87 3.90
N GLU A 48 -2.43 1.96 3.15
CA GLU A 48 -2.07 1.90 1.74
C GLU A 48 -0.74 1.18 1.48
N ALA A 49 0.27 1.42 2.31
CA ALA A 49 1.58 0.77 2.18
C ALA A 49 1.52 -0.73 2.47
N LEU A 50 0.61 -1.17 3.35
CA LEU A 50 0.38 -2.58 3.66
C LEU A 50 -0.09 -3.39 2.45
N SER A 51 -0.63 -2.75 1.38
CA SER A 51 -0.91 -3.43 0.12
C SER A 51 0.35 -4.01 -0.55
N LEU A 52 1.53 -3.52 -0.20
CA LEU A 52 2.81 -4.07 -0.65
C LEU A 52 3.27 -5.29 0.16
N VAL A 53 2.77 -5.49 1.38
CA VAL A 53 3.09 -6.66 2.22
C VAL A 53 2.27 -7.85 1.72
N ARG A 54 2.85 -9.06 1.76
CA ARG A 54 2.08 -10.27 1.40
C ARG A 54 1.18 -10.68 2.56
N LEU A 55 0.01 -11.27 2.25
CA LEU A 55 -0.91 -11.79 3.28
C LEU A 55 -0.23 -12.79 4.23
N LYS A 56 0.69 -13.62 3.74
CA LYS A 56 1.46 -14.55 4.56
C LYS A 56 2.45 -13.88 5.53
N ASP A 57 2.73 -12.59 5.31
CA ASP A 57 3.63 -11.80 6.11
C ASP A 57 2.84 -10.90 7.09
N ASN A 58 1.72 -11.40 7.59
CA ASN A 58 0.88 -10.84 8.65
C ASN A 58 0.16 -9.51 8.30
N ALA A 59 -0.04 -9.18 7.01
CA ALA A 59 -0.74 -7.95 6.62
C ALA A 59 -2.13 -7.81 7.28
N LEU A 60 -2.87 -8.93 7.46
CA LEU A 60 -4.21 -8.90 8.07
C LEU A 60 -4.20 -8.59 9.57
N GLU A 61 -3.10 -8.91 10.28
CA GLU A 61 -2.94 -8.57 11.70
C GLU A 61 -2.87 -7.05 11.92
N PHE A 62 -2.29 -6.33 10.96
CA PHE A 62 -2.29 -4.86 10.96
C PHE A 62 -3.62 -4.28 10.50
N LEU A 63 -4.16 -4.78 9.38
CA LEU A 63 -5.35 -4.20 8.75
C LEU A 63 -6.64 -4.47 9.54
N GLY A 64 -6.76 -5.63 10.19
CA GLY A 64 -7.97 -6.01 10.92
C GLY A 64 -8.40 -4.99 11.99
N PRO A 65 -7.53 -4.60 12.92
CA PRO A 65 -7.83 -3.57 13.92
C PRO A 65 -8.11 -2.19 13.33
N MET A 66 -7.47 -1.83 12.20
CA MET A 66 -7.67 -0.53 11.56
C MET A 66 -9.06 -0.35 10.93
N LEU A 67 -9.85 -1.42 10.77
CA LEU A 67 -11.27 -1.31 10.38
C LEU A 67 -12.12 -0.61 11.45
N ASP A 68 -11.65 -0.54 12.67
CA ASP A 68 -12.32 0.16 13.78
C ASP A 68 -11.73 1.57 14.02
N ASP A 69 -10.91 2.08 13.10
CA ASP A 69 -10.34 3.43 13.21
C ASP A 69 -11.44 4.49 13.27
N HIS A 70 -11.26 5.51 14.11
CA HIS A 70 -12.22 6.59 14.23
C HIS A 70 -12.33 7.46 12.97
N ASP A 71 -11.28 7.51 12.15
CA ASP A 71 -11.25 8.26 10.91
C ASP A 71 -11.80 7.42 9.73
N VAL A 72 -12.75 7.99 9.01
CA VAL A 72 -13.46 7.34 7.90
C VAL A 72 -12.53 7.03 6.74
N GLU A 73 -11.61 7.94 6.41
CA GLU A 73 -10.66 7.78 5.30
C GLU A 73 -9.65 6.66 5.58
N VAL A 74 -9.28 6.46 6.85
CA VAL A 74 -8.44 5.33 7.25
C VAL A 74 -9.20 4.02 7.03
N ARG A 75 -10.46 3.90 7.47
CA ARG A 75 -11.26 2.68 7.26
C ARG A 75 -11.47 2.38 5.77
N ILE A 76 -11.73 3.41 4.94
CA ILE A 76 -11.84 3.25 3.48
C ILE A 76 -10.51 2.76 2.88
N ALA A 77 -9.38 3.31 3.30
CA ALA A 77 -8.07 2.86 2.84
C ALA A 77 -7.80 1.40 3.22
N VAL A 78 -8.22 0.96 4.42
CA VAL A 78 -8.13 -0.45 4.82
C VAL A 78 -8.97 -1.33 3.92
N VAL A 79 -10.23 -0.97 3.67
CA VAL A 79 -11.14 -1.72 2.80
C VAL A 79 -10.58 -1.87 1.39
N THR A 80 -10.06 -0.80 0.80
CA THR A 80 -9.46 -0.84 -0.53
C THR A 80 -8.19 -1.70 -0.56
N THR A 81 -7.34 -1.59 0.46
CA THR A 81 -6.13 -2.42 0.62
C THR A 81 -6.47 -3.91 0.77
N LEU A 82 -7.52 -4.25 1.51
CA LEU A 82 -8.00 -5.64 1.60
C LEU A 82 -8.42 -6.18 0.23
N GLY A 83 -9.03 -5.34 -0.61
CA GLY A 83 -9.41 -5.68 -1.98
C GLY A 83 -8.21 -5.95 -2.91
N ASP A 84 -7.10 -5.24 -2.73
CA ASP A 84 -5.88 -5.40 -3.54
C ASP A 84 -5.31 -6.81 -3.46
N PHE A 85 -5.49 -7.51 -2.35
CA PHE A 85 -4.97 -8.86 -2.19
C PHE A 85 -5.68 -9.91 -3.06
N ARG A 86 -6.94 -9.67 -3.45
CA ARG A 86 -7.78 -10.60 -4.22
C ARG A 86 -7.75 -12.03 -3.67
N ASP A 87 -7.84 -12.14 -2.37
CA ASP A 87 -7.71 -13.40 -1.63
C ASP A 87 -8.92 -13.59 -0.71
N SER A 88 -9.47 -14.79 -0.70
CA SER A 88 -10.67 -15.12 0.10
C SER A 88 -10.47 -14.93 1.60
N ARG A 89 -9.25 -14.94 2.09
CA ARG A 89 -8.92 -14.66 3.50
C ARG A 89 -9.28 -13.24 3.94
N THR A 90 -9.45 -12.30 2.99
CA THR A 90 -9.89 -10.93 3.30
C THR A 90 -11.40 -10.80 3.45
N LEU A 91 -12.19 -11.78 2.95
CA LEU A 91 -13.64 -11.70 2.94
C LEU A 91 -14.27 -11.47 4.33
N PRO A 92 -13.84 -12.14 5.42
CA PRO A 92 -14.42 -11.88 6.73
C PRO A 92 -14.29 -10.44 7.19
N LEU A 93 -13.15 -9.80 6.90
CA LEU A 93 -12.90 -8.39 7.24
C LEU A 93 -13.71 -7.44 6.35
N LEU A 94 -13.84 -7.75 5.06
CA LEU A 94 -14.68 -6.99 4.14
C LEU A 94 -16.17 -7.08 4.51
N LYS A 95 -16.64 -8.25 4.93
CA LYS A 95 -18.02 -8.43 5.43
C LYS A 95 -18.25 -7.73 6.77
N LYS A 96 -17.21 -7.58 7.61
CA LYS A 96 -17.28 -6.70 8.79
C LYS A 96 -17.48 -5.25 8.35
N ALA A 97 -16.68 -4.77 7.39
CA ALA A 97 -16.75 -3.40 6.88
C ALA A 97 -18.07 -3.10 6.14
N LEU A 98 -18.74 -4.12 5.55
CA LEU A 98 -20.07 -3.98 4.95
C LEU A 98 -21.14 -3.56 5.99
N LYS A 99 -20.87 -3.71 7.28
CA LYS A 99 -21.74 -3.33 8.39
C LYS A 99 -21.30 -2.04 9.08
N ASP A 100 -20.39 -1.31 8.49
CA ASP A 100 -19.91 -0.03 9.04
C ASP A 100 -21.08 0.95 9.17
N PRO A 101 -21.14 1.75 10.26
CA PRO A 101 -22.18 2.76 10.42
C PRO A 101 -22.09 3.91 9.40
N VAL A 102 -20.92 4.10 8.76
CA VAL A 102 -20.66 5.17 7.79
C VAL A 102 -20.88 4.64 6.36
N PRO A 103 -21.84 5.21 5.60
CA PRO A 103 -22.20 4.73 4.26
C PRO A 103 -21.07 4.70 3.24
N GLU A 104 -20.07 5.56 3.39
CA GLU A 104 -18.90 5.57 2.51
C GLU A 104 -18.04 4.31 2.68
N VAL A 105 -17.96 3.79 3.90
CA VAL A 105 -17.17 2.60 4.23
C VAL A 105 -17.90 1.34 3.78
N ASP A 106 -19.22 1.22 4.10
CA ASP A 106 -20.01 0.04 3.71
C ASP A 106 -20.14 -0.06 2.18
N LEU A 107 -20.30 1.08 1.48
CA LEU A 107 -20.33 1.10 0.02
C LEU A 107 -18.96 0.74 -0.59
N ALA A 108 -17.86 1.19 0.01
CA ALA A 108 -16.53 0.78 -0.41
C ALA A 108 -16.34 -0.75 -0.24
N ALA A 109 -16.80 -1.31 0.89
CA ALA A 109 -16.76 -2.74 1.15
C ALA A 109 -17.63 -3.53 0.16
N ALA A 110 -18.86 -3.06 -0.09
CA ALA A 110 -19.76 -3.67 -1.09
C ALA A 110 -19.13 -3.72 -2.48
N LYS A 111 -18.49 -2.63 -2.90
CA LYS A 111 -17.78 -2.55 -4.17
C LYS A 111 -16.64 -3.56 -4.25
N VAL A 112 -15.81 -3.66 -3.21
CA VAL A 112 -14.70 -4.60 -3.17
C VAL A 112 -15.21 -6.04 -3.19
N LEU A 113 -16.25 -6.37 -2.39
CA LEU A 113 -16.90 -7.67 -2.40
C LEU A 113 -17.46 -8.02 -3.78
N TYR A 114 -18.10 -7.05 -4.46
CA TYR A 114 -18.57 -7.22 -5.84
C TYR A 114 -17.41 -7.57 -6.79
N GLN A 115 -16.28 -6.85 -6.70
CA GLN A 115 -15.08 -7.12 -7.51
C GLN A 115 -14.46 -8.50 -7.23
N LEU A 116 -14.62 -9.00 -6.01
CA LEU A 116 -14.20 -10.34 -5.60
C LEU A 116 -15.25 -11.42 -5.90
N HIS A 117 -16.35 -11.05 -6.57
CA HIS A 117 -17.48 -11.92 -6.91
C HIS A 117 -18.18 -12.53 -5.68
N ASP A 118 -18.13 -11.86 -4.52
CA ASP A 118 -18.87 -12.27 -3.33
C ASP A 118 -20.34 -11.83 -3.45
N PRO A 119 -21.31 -12.75 -3.22
CA PRO A 119 -22.72 -12.45 -3.40
C PRO A 119 -23.27 -11.38 -2.45
N GLU A 120 -22.72 -11.21 -1.25
CA GLU A 120 -23.16 -10.18 -0.31
C GLU A 120 -22.87 -8.76 -0.85
N GLY A 121 -21.79 -8.58 -1.61
CA GLY A 121 -21.53 -7.30 -2.28
C GLY A 121 -22.58 -6.96 -3.33
N VAL A 122 -22.98 -7.95 -4.15
CA VAL A 122 -24.04 -7.79 -5.16
C VAL A 122 -25.36 -7.46 -4.48
N GLN A 123 -25.74 -8.25 -3.47
CA GLN A 123 -26.99 -8.07 -2.73
C GLN A 123 -27.08 -6.66 -2.13
N PHE A 124 -26.02 -6.21 -1.45
CA PHE A 124 -25.98 -4.87 -0.87
C PHE A 124 -26.17 -3.77 -1.92
N LEU A 125 -25.45 -3.85 -3.06
CA LEU A 125 -25.59 -2.87 -4.14
C LEU A 125 -26.99 -2.86 -4.76
N LEU A 126 -27.61 -4.02 -4.92
CA LEU A 126 -29.00 -4.11 -5.39
C LEU A 126 -29.99 -3.50 -4.38
N GLU A 127 -29.76 -3.69 -3.09
CA GLU A 127 -30.55 -3.03 -2.04
C GLU A 127 -30.44 -1.51 -2.07
N VAL A 128 -29.23 -0.98 -2.29
CA VAL A 128 -29.00 0.47 -2.43
C VAL A 128 -29.80 1.03 -3.62
N VAL A 129 -29.71 0.39 -4.78
CA VAL A 129 -30.47 0.78 -6.00
C VAL A 129 -31.96 0.67 -5.77
N GLY A 130 -32.46 -0.42 -5.15
CA GLY A 130 -33.88 -0.65 -4.91
C GLY A 130 -34.52 0.33 -3.90
N LYS A 131 -33.74 0.94 -3.02
CA LYS A 131 -34.23 1.84 -1.97
C LYS A 131 -34.41 3.28 -2.41
N GLU A 132 -33.75 3.71 -3.48
CA GLU A 132 -34.10 4.99 -4.11
C GLU A 132 -35.54 5.00 -4.65
N THR A 133 -36.13 3.82 -4.86
CA THR A 133 -37.50 3.65 -5.39
C THR A 133 -38.53 3.28 -4.34
N LYS A 134 -38.16 2.81 -3.14
CA LYS A 134 -39.11 2.38 -2.09
C LYS A 134 -38.59 2.71 -0.69
N ALA A 135 -39.17 3.73 -0.07
CA ALA A 135 -38.84 4.24 1.28
C ALA A 135 -39.29 3.30 2.42
N SER A 136 -39.08 2.01 2.34
CA SER A 136 -39.41 1.10 3.46
C SER A 136 -38.69 -0.21 3.44
N SER A 137 -37.55 -0.32 4.11
CA SER A 137 -37.13 -1.53 4.80
C SER A 137 -35.93 -1.28 5.73
N GLY A 138 -35.97 -1.93 6.89
CA GLY A 138 -35.25 -1.61 8.11
C GLY A 138 -33.74 -1.84 8.18
N TYR A 139 -33.02 -1.87 7.09
CA TYR A 139 -31.55 -2.06 7.09
C TYR A 139 -30.78 -0.74 7.31
N PHE A 140 -31.36 0.41 6.94
CA PHE A 140 -30.76 1.73 7.20
C PHE A 140 -31.48 2.40 8.39
N THR A 141 -30.75 2.60 9.47
CA THR A 141 -31.21 3.43 10.59
C THR A 141 -31.43 4.87 10.13
N ASN A 142 -32.22 5.68 10.91
CA ASN A 142 -32.47 7.09 10.59
C ASN A 142 -31.18 7.93 10.49
N GLU A 143 -30.11 7.51 11.16
CA GLU A 143 -28.77 8.12 11.09
C GLU A 143 -28.10 7.86 9.75
N LYS A 144 -28.17 6.61 9.21
CA LYS A 144 -27.68 6.29 7.88
C LYS A 144 -28.44 7.01 6.76
N ARG A 145 -29.74 7.34 6.96
CA ARG A 145 -30.52 8.18 6.01
C ARG A 145 -30.04 9.63 5.96
N GLY A 146 -29.53 10.17 7.07
CA GLY A 146 -28.93 11.51 7.12
C GLY A 146 -27.63 11.59 6.30
N ALA A 147 -26.79 10.58 6.43
CA ALA A 147 -25.52 10.48 5.70
C ALA A 147 -25.74 10.20 4.19
N LEU A 148 -26.70 9.34 3.82
CA LEU A 148 -27.13 9.16 2.43
C LEU A 148 -27.67 10.44 1.79
N ARG A 149 -28.28 11.36 2.56
CA ARG A 149 -28.68 12.69 2.04
C ARG A 149 -27.48 13.59 1.73
N MET A 150 -26.33 13.42 2.39
CA MET A 150 -25.09 14.12 2.02
C MET A 150 -24.49 13.57 0.70
N LEU A 151 -24.74 12.29 0.38
CA LEU A 151 -24.39 11.69 -0.94
C LEU A 151 -25.30 12.24 -2.06
N HIS A 152 -26.41 12.87 -1.75
CA HIS A 152 -27.32 13.55 -2.70
C HIS A 152 -26.79 14.89 -3.26
N THR A 153 -25.56 15.29 -2.95
CA THR A 153 -24.85 16.21 -3.81
C THR A 153 -24.23 15.39 -4.97
N PRO A 154 -24.84 15.39 -6.17
CA PRO A 154 -24.41 14.54 -7.30
C PRO A 154 -22.93 14.67 -7.58
N THR A 155 -22.36 15.84 -7.37
CA THR A 155 -20.96 16.16 -7.60
C THR A 155 -19.99 15.38 -6.70
N LYS A 156 -20.30 15.18 -5.41
CA LYS A 156 -19.41 14.44 -4.50
C LYS A 156 -19.47 12.93 -4.76
N LEU A 157 -20.66 12.41 -5.04
CA LEU A 157 -20.84 11.01 -5.43
C LEU A 157 -20.18 10.74 -6.79
N PHE A 158 -20.33 11.63 -7.77
CA PHE A 158 -19.67 11.51 -9.07
C PHE A 158 -18.15 11.63 -8.96
N ILE A 159 -17.63 12.50 -8.11
CA ILE A 159 -16.18 12.58 -7.83
C ILE A 159 -15.70 11.31 -7.13
N TYR A 160 -16.41 10.82 -6.12
CA TYR A 160 -16.06 9.59 -5.41
C TYR A 160 -16.13 8.37 -6.33
N ILE A 161 -17.22 8.21 -7.11
CA ILE A 161 -17.37 7.14 -8.10
C ILE A 161 -16.40 7.35 -9.26
N GLY A 162 -16.15 8.55 -9.72
CA GLY A 162 -15.25 8.87 -10.82
C GLY A 162 -13.78 8.63 -10.48
N ILE A 163 -13.32 9.02 -9.30
CA ILE A 163 -11.96 8.71 -8.82
C ILE A 163 -11.82 7.19 -8.62
N GLN A 164 -12.87 6.54 -8.11
CA GLN A 164 -12.90 5.11 -7.93
C GLN A 164 -13.11 4.35 -9.27
N ALA A 165 -13.81 4.92 -10.24
CA ALA A 165 -13.96 4.33 -11.57
C ALA A 165 -12.68 4.48 -12.41
N ALA A 166 -11.89 5.53 -12.22
CA ALA A 166 -10.53 5.61 -12.76
C ALA A 166 -9.62 4.51 -12.19
N GLY A 167 -9.87 4.09 -10.94
CA GLY A 167 -9.24 2.89 -10.35
C GLY A 167 -9.86 1.56 -10.80
N LEU A 168 -11.01 1.59 -11.50
CA LEU A 168 -11.65 0.39 -12.10
C LEU A 168 -11.14 0.09 -13.51
N ALA A 169 -10.58 1.07 -14.21
CA ALA A 169 -9.86 0.77 -15.43
C ALA A 169 -8.69 -0.15 -15.04
N PRO A 170 -8.64 -1.40 -15.56
CA PRO A 170 -7.47 -2.23 -15.36
C PRO A 170 -6.30 -1.52 -16.03
N VAL A 171 -5.54 -0.76 -15.25
CA VAL A 171 -4.24 -0.29 -15.72
C VAL A 171 -3.40 -1.55 -15.81
N PRO A 172 -3.06 -2.03 -17.01
CA PRO A 172 -2.30 -3.25 -17.16
C PRO A 172 -1.01 -3.13 -16.34
N GLY A 173 -0.82 -4.05 -15.40
CA GLY A 173 0.37 -4.07 -14.57
C GLY A 173 0.24 -3.56 -13.13
N LEU A 174 -0.83 -2.87 -12.77
CA LEU A 174 -1.08 -2.46 -11.37
C LEU A 174 -1.91 -3.53 -10.62
N GLY A 175 -1.39 -4.76 -10.52
CA GLY A 175 -2.09 -5.85 -9.85
C GLY A 175 -2.05 -5.76 -8.32
N PHE A 176 -0.87 -5.88 -7.74
CA PHE A 176 -0.66 -5.76 -6.30
C PHE A 176 -0.22 -4.34 -5.95
N GLY A 177 -0.60 -3.87 -4.75
CA GLY A 177 -0.17 -2.57 -4.26
C GLY A 177 -0.91 -1.38 -4.89
N LEU A 178 -2.08 -1.60 -5.46
CA LEU A 178 -2.85 -0.52 -6.10
C LEU A 178 -3.14 0.63 -5.15
N SER A 179 -3.52 0.34 -3.90
CA SER A 179 -3.75 1.37 -2.87
C SER A 179 -2.49 2.18 -2.60
N SER A 180 -1.31 1.53 -2.55
CA SER A 180 -0.03 2.25 -2.39
C SER A 180 0.26 3.18 -3.57
N ALA A 181 -0.01 2.75 -4.81
CA ALA A 181 0.16 3.59 -6.00
C ALA A 181 -0.83 4.77 -6.00
N GLN A 182 -2.10 4.52 -5.67
CA GLN A 182 -3.12 5.56 -5.55
C GLN A 182 -2.76 6.60 -4.49
N GLY A 183 -2.28 6.18 -3.32
CA GLY A 183 -1.84 7.08 -2.27
C GLY A 183 -0.69 8.00 -2.69
N ILE A 184 0.19 7.54 -3.58
CA ILE A 184 1.23 8.39 -4.18
C ILE A 184 0.61 9.40 -5.15
N LEU A 185 -0.27 8.93 -6.05
CA LEU A 185 -0.87 9.75 -7.11
C LEU A 185 -1.86 10.78 -6.58
N SER A 186 -2.57 10.46 -5.50
CA SER A 186 -3.58 11.35 -4.88
C SER A 186 -2.98 12.45 -4.01
N ALA A 187 -1.68 12.39 -3.73
CA ALA A 187 -1.03 13.43 -2.94
C ALA A 187 -0.95 14.75 -3.72
N PRO A 188 -1.27 15.90 -3.08
CA PRO A 188 -1.30 17.19 -3.76
C PRO A 188 0.03 17.61 -4.38
N ASP A 189 1.14 17.11 -3.83
CA ASP A 189 2.52 17.38 -4.25
C ASP A 189 3.13 16.21 -5.05
N SER A 190 2.29 15.34 -5.63
CA SER A 190 2.75 14.25 -6.49
C SER A 190 3.18 14.75 -7.86
N SER A 191 4.25 14.19 -8.40
CA SER A 191 4.79 14.61 -9.68
C SER A 191 4.36 13.71 -10.85
N ALA A 192 4.29 14.30 -12.06
CA ALA A 192 4.06 13.54 -13.29
C ALA A 192 5.13 12.45 -13.53
N ARG A 193 6.36 12.67 -13.01
CA ARG A 193 7.45 11.68 -13.09
C ARG A 193 7.14 10.43 -12.25
N ALA A 194 6.55 10.61 -11.06
CA ALA A 194 6.08 9.49 -10.23
C ALA A 194 4.98 8.69 -10.94
N ALA A 195 4.01 9.39 -11.54
CA ALA A 195 2.95 8.76 -12.32
C ALA A 195 3.51 7.96 -13.51
N SER A 196 4.44 8.55 -14.26
CA SER A 196 5.11 7.87 -15.38
C SER A 196 5.85 6.61 -14.92
N LEU A 197 6.58 6.69 -13.81
CA LEU A 197 7.31 5.53 -13.27
C LEU A 197 6.37 4.41 -12.85
N LEU A 198 5.25 4.72 -12.21
CA LEU A 198 4.23 3.73 -11.86
C LEU A 198 3.61 3.07 -13.09
N LEU A 199 3.37 3.83 -14.17
CA LEU A 199 2.82 3.31 -15.42
C LEU A 199 3.79 2.35 -16.12
N ILE A 200 5.07 2.74 -16.24
CA ILE A 200 6.08 1.89 -16.89
C ILE A 200 6.58 0.76 -15.97
N GLY A 201 6.28 0.83 -14.69
CA GLY A 201 6.76 -0.12 -13.69
C GLY A 201 6.39 -1.57 -13.98
N SER A 202 5.35 -1.84 -14.78
CA SER A 202 4.97 -3.18 -15.25
C SER A 202 5.67 -3.61 -16.55
N SER A 203 6.46 -2.73 -17.15
CA SER A 203 7.17 -3.01 -18.40
C SER A 203 8.23 -4.08 -18.19
N ARG A 204 8.50 -4.82 -19.27
CA ARG A 204 9.65 -5.75 -19.35
C ARG A 204 10.87 -5.11 -20.00
N ASP A 205 10.86 -3.79 -20.14
CA ASP A 205 11.98 -3.06 -20.73
C ASP A 205 13.24 -3.23 -19.86
N PRO A 206 14.36 -3.66 -20.43
CA PRO A 206 15.60 -3.87 -19.67
C PRO A 206 16.15 -2.59 -19.03
N THR A 207 15.83 -1.41 -19.59
CA THR A 207 16.25 -0.11 -19.04
C THR A 207 15.47 0.31 -17.80
N LEU A 208 14.37 -0.40 -17.49
CA LEU A 208 13.53 -0.10 -16.32
C LEU A 208 14.36 -0.24 -15.02
N ALA A 209 15.22 -1.22 -14.92
CA ALA A 209 16.03 -1.42 -13.71
C ALA A 209 16.93 -0.20 -13.42
N ASP A 210 17.60 0.34 -14.42
CA ASP A 210 18.47 1.52 -14.26
C ASP A 210 17.64 2.76 -13.90
N THR A 211 16.48 2.91 -14.53
CA THR A 211 15.53 4.00 -14.25
C THR A 211 15.05 3.93 -12.80
N VAL A 212 14.66 2.75 -12.32
CA VAL A 212 14.21 2.52 -10.94
C VAL A 212 15.36 2.78 -9.95
N GLY A 213 16.55 2.26 -10.21
CA GLY A 213 17.73 2.48 -9.37
C GLY A 213 18.05 3.97 -9.19
N THR A 214 17.99 4.75 -10.27
CA THR A 214 18.17 6.22 -10.22
C THR A 214 17.03 6.89 -9.44
N ALA A 215 15.79 6.46 -9.65
CA ALA A 215 14.60 7.04 -9.03
C ALA A 215 14.54 6.82 -7.50
N LEU A 216 15.19 5.77 -6.97
CA LEU A 216 15.30 5.56 -5.51
C LEU A 216 16.05 6.70 -4.79
N SER A 217 16.90 7.43 -5.51
CA SER A 217 17.67 8.58 -4.96
C SER A 217 17.15 9.93 -5.45
N ASP A 218 15.96 10.00 -6.04
CA ASP A 218 15.40 11.23 -6.60
C ASP A 218 15.14 12.29 -5.51
N LYS A 219 15.28 13.57 -5.87
CA LYS A 219 14.98 14.70 -4.97
C LYS A 219 13.49 14.74 -4.56
N GLU A 220 12.58 14.32 -5.43
CA GLU A 220 11.15 14.33 -5.21
C GLU A 220 10.70 13.06 -4.49
N TRP A 221 10.05 13.23 -3.35
CA TRP A 221 9.59 12.11 -2.53
C TRP A 221 8.63 11.16 -3.28
N SER A 222 7.75 11.72 -4.13
CA SER A 222 6.78 10.92 -4.88
C SER A 222 7.44 10.01 -5.90
N VAL A 223 8.58 10.45 -6.50
CA VAL A 223 9.39 9.62 -7.40
C VAL A 223 10.09 8.51 -6.63
N ARG A 224 10.68 8.81 -5.44
CA ARG A 224 11.26 7.76 -4.59
C ARG A 224 10.20 6.75 -4.14
N ALA A 225 9.02 7.23 -3.73
CA ALA A 225 7.90 6.35 -3.34
C ALA A 225 7.44 5.46 -4.49
N ALA A 226 7.35 6.00 -5.71
CA ALA A 226 7.01 5.24 -6.92
C ALA A 226 8.09 4.20 -7.25
N ALA A 227 9.37 4.54 -7.10
CA ALA A 227 10.46 3.58 -7.28
C ALA A 227 10.39 2.43 -6.28
N VAL A 228 10.17 2.74 -4.99
CA VAL A 228 9.95 1.72 -3.94
C VAL A 228 8.76 0.82 -4.28
N HIS A 229 7.65 1.40 -4.76
CA HIS A 229 6.49 0.63 -5.20
C HIS A 229 6.84 -0.33 -6.34
N VAL A 230 7.55 0.13 -7.36
CA VAL A 230 7.97 -0.70 -8.50
C VAL A 230 8.91 -1.81 -8.04
N VAL A 231 9.87 -1.52 -7.17
CA VAL A 231 10.76 -2.53 -6.57
C VAL A 231 9.98 -3.61 -5.81
N ALA A 232 8.92 -3.21 -5.08
CA ALA A 232 8.11 -4.15 -4.32
C ALA A 232 7.23 -5.04 -5.22
N THR A 233 6.67 -4.48 -6.29
CA THR A 233 5.70 -5.17 -7.15
C THR A 233 6.35 -6.00 -8.25
N HIS A 234 7.58 -5.68 -8.64
CA HIS A 234 8.40 -6.41 -9.61
C HIS A 234 9.57 -7.11 -8.92
N PRO A 235 10.05 -8.24 -9.46
CA PRO A 235 11.14 -8.99 -8.84
C PRO A 235 12.49 -8.29 -9.09
N PHE A 236 12.77 -7.24 -8.36
CA PHE A 236 14.07 -6.55 -8.36
C PHE A 236 14.85 -6.79 -7.05
N PRO A 237 15.26 -8.04 -6.75
CA PRO A 237 15.94 -8.35 -5.49
C PRO A 237 17.27 -7.61 -5.32
N GLN A 238 17.90 -7.17 -6.41
CA GLN A 238 19.16 -6.41 -6.41
C GLN A 238 19.02 -5.05 -5.75
N PHE A 239 17.80 -4.46 -5.65
CA PHE A 239 17.59 -3.17 -5.02
C PHE A 239 17.34 -3.25 -3.52
N ARG A 240 17.30 -4.44 -2.92
CA ARG A 240 17.00 -4.58 -1.49
C ARG A 240 17.91 -3.72 -0.61
N GLU A 241 19.21 -3.75 -0.86
CA GLU A 241 20.17 -2.96 -0.07
C GLU A 241 20.03 -1.45 -0.29
N GLN A 242 19.60 -1.05 -1.49
CA GLN A 242 19.33 0.36 -1.80
C GLN A 242 18.06 0.90 -1.11
N LEU A 243 17.18 0.01 -0.63
CA LEU A 243 16.03 0.41 0.18
C LEU A 243 16.42 0.82 1.61
N VAL A 244 17.52 0.28 2.15
CA VAL A 244 17.89 0.52 3.56
C VAL A 244 18.02 2.00 3.90
N PRO A 245 18.69 2.85 3.13
CA PRO A 245 18.76 4.30 3.40
C PRO A 245 17.38 4.98 3.36
N LEU A 246 16.42 4.46 2.59
CA LEU A 246 15.07 5.03 2.48
C LEU A 246 14.18 4.74 3.70
N LEU A 247 14.61 3.84 4.61
CA LEU A 247 13.98 3.68 5.93
C LEU A 247 14.15 4.93 6.79
N ASP A 248 15.13 5.78 6.48
CA ASP A 248 15.39 7.06 7.14
C ASP A 248 15.00 8.27 6.27
N ASP A 249 14.20 8.07 5.22
CA ASP A 249 13.73 9.15 4.35
C ASP A 249 13.02 10.25 5.13
N LYS A 250 13.20 11.50 4.70
CA LYS A 250 12.55 12.66 5.32
C LYS A 250 11.03 12.59 5.26
N LYS A 251 10.45 11.97 4.20
CA LYS A 251 9.01 11.85 4.01
C LYS A 251 8.51 10.52 4.61
N GLY A 252 7.60 10.58 5.57
CA GLY A 252 7.02 9.40 6.21
C GLY A 252 6.39 8.41 5.23
N ALA A 253 5.73 8.93 4.18
CA ALA A 253 5.14 8.11 3.12
C ALA A 253 6.16 7.24 2.37
N VAL A 254 7.42 7.70 2.22
CA VAL A 254 8.52 6.90 1.63
C VAL A 254 8.97 5.85 2.64
N ARG A 255 9.23 6.25 3.91
CA ARG A 255 9.70 5.33 4.96
C ARG A 255 8.79 4.11 5.12
N VAL A 256 7.48 4.35 5.26
CA VAL A 256 6.50 3.28 5.51
C VAL A 256 6.38 2.34 4.30
N ARG A 257 6.35 2.87 3.08
CA ARG A 257 6.36 2.06 1.85
C ARG A 257 7.65 1.25 1.71
N THR A 258 8.78 1.84 2.10
CA THR A 258 10.08 1.15 2.09
C THR A 258 10.10 -0.02 3.06
N ALA A 259 9.57 0.16 4.27
CA ALA A 259 9.46 -0.92 5.25
C ALA A 259 8.61 -2.09 4.71
N ALA A 260 7.45 -1.79 4.13
CA ALA A 260 6.58 -2.79 3.50
C ALA A 260 7.26 -3.51 2.32
N ALA A 261 7.94 -2.77 1.45
CA ALA A 261 8.68 -3.31 0.30
C ALA A 261 9.83 -4.21 0.74
N TYR A 262 10.58 -3.82 1.75
CA TYR A 262 11.70 -4.60 2.28
C TYR A 262 11.24 -5.95 2.84
N ILE A 263 10.18 -5.97 3.65
CA ILE A 263 9.56 -7.21 4.17
C ILE A 263 9.15 -8.13 3.00
N ARG A 264 8.50 -7.58 1.97
CA ARG A 264 8.08 -8.35 0.80
C ARG A 264 9.24 -8.99 0.07
N LEU A 265 10.33 -8.25 -0.18
CA LEU A 265 11.52 -8.76 -0.88
C LEU A 265 12.23 -9.84 -0.07
N GLN A 266 12.32 -9.67 1.25
CA GLN A 266 12.93 -10.66 2.14
C GLN A 266 12.15 -11.99 2.12
N SER A 267 10.83 -11.93 2.14
CA SER A 267 9.98 -13.12 2.03
C SER A 267 10.11 -13.82 0.68
N SER A 268 10.42 -13.07 -0.38
CA SER A 268 10.65 -13.62 -1.72
C SER A 268 11.99 -14.36 -1.81
N ALA A 269 13.04 -13.82 -1.18
CA ALA A 269 14.37 -14.43 -1.16
C ALA A 269 14.39 -15.78 -0.42
N LYS A 270 13.59 -15.94 0.64
CA LYS A 270 13.47 -17.20 1.39
C LYS A 270 12.79 -18.33 0.57
N VAL A 271 12.07 -18.01 -0.50
CA VAL A 271 11.34 -18.98 -1.34
C VAL A 271 12.21 -19.50 -2.50
N GLN A 272 13.39 -18.95 -2.73
CA GLN A 272 14.35 -19.40 -3.76
C GLN A 272 15.61 -20.09 -3.19
N PRO A 273 15.53 -21.19 -2.41
CA PRO A 273 16.65 -22.10 -2.28
C PRO A 273 16.47 -23.28 -3.24
N ALA A 274 17.50 -23.58 -4.01
CA ALA A 274 17.69 -24.82 -4.78
C ALA A 274 17.05 -24.94 -6.18
N ARG A 275 17.36 -23.99 -7.09
CA ARG A 275 17.34 -24.31 -8.55
C ARG A 275 18.69 -24.11 -9.25
N GLN A 276 19.79 -24.06 -8.50
CA GLN A 276 21.14 -24.10 -9.05
C GLN A 276 21.85 -25.32 -8.47
N GLY A 277 21.66 -26.49 -9.08
CA GLY A 277 22.36 -27.69 -8.65
C GLY A 277 21.80 -28.98 -9.23
N ALA A 278 21.23 -28.97 -10.45
CA ALA A 278 20.95 -30.20 -11.17
C ALA A 278 21.15 -29.93 -12.66
N GLY A 279 22.41 -29.89 -13.03
CA GLY A 279 22.81 -29.84 -14.41
C GLY A 279 24.22 -30.44 -14.52
N ILE A 280 24.29 -31.51 -15.26
CA ILE A 280 25.48 -32.13 -15.83
C ILE A 280 26.08 -33.29 -14.99
N HIS A 281 25.57 -34.47 -15.23
CA HIS A 281 26.40 -35.63 -15.62
C HIS A 281 25.67 -36.38 -16.71
#